data_21b7f891c8d468c0a30d3bc640dd20bf
#
_entry.id   21b7f891c8d468c0a30d3bc640dd20bf
#
_cell.length_a   1.000
_cell.length_b   1.000
_cell.length_c   1.000
_cell.angle_alpha   90.00
_cell.angle_beta   90.00
_cell.angle_gamma   90.00
#
_symmetry.space_group_name_H-M   'P 1'
#
loop_
_entity.id
_entity.type
_entity.pdbx_description
1 polymer ?
#
loop_
_entity_poly.entity_id
_entity_poly.type
_entity_poly.pdbx_seq_one_letter_code
_entity_poly.pdbx_strand_id
1 'polypeptide(L)'
;HDLQAKNQMQDRMIELENLVTTFGWVVILEHIQKKSIPDYKTYIWGWKLDEIMHEMHLQWANLLVLGNILKPHQMYNLNSELKSIGAVAWDRVDLILKIFEKNARTEETKLQIELAAIKHMWPRIFNMGMELWKQQWKWSGESNTEIMKRHLANREKEIRKKLDGYSKVREIHRQWRKKKWFLTVGIVGYTNAGKST
;
A
#
# COMPACT_ATOMS: atom_id res chain seq x y z
N HIS A 1 -13.32 -12.24 26.71
CA HIS A 1 -12.89 -12.36 25.31
C HIS A 1 -13.54 -11.28 24.41
N ASP A 2 -14.84 -11.01 24.53
CA ASP A 2 -15.54 -10.05 23.68
C ASP A 2 -15.11 -8.58 23.89
N LEU A 3 -14.85 -8.18 25.13
CA LEU A 3 -14.38 -6.83 25.45
C LEU A 3 -12.97 -6.54 24.88
N GLN A 4 -12.07 -7.51 24.94
CA GLN A 4 -10.72 -7.36 24.37
C GLN A 4 -10.77 -7.29 22.84
N ALA A 5 -11.60 -8.10 22.18
CA ALA A 5 -11.78 -8.04 20.74
C ALA A 5 -12.40 -6.71 20.27
N LYS A 6 -13.34 -6.17 21.04
CA LYS A 6 -13.97 -4.86 20.75
C LYS A 6 -12.97 -3.72 20.91
N ASN A 7 -12.15 -3.73 21.95
CA ASN A 7 -11.10 -2.72 22.18
C ASN A 7 -10.05 -2.76 21.07
N GLN A 8 -9.58 -3.96 20.68
CA GLN A 8 -8.64 -4.10 19.55
C GLN A 8 -9.19 -3.60 18.21
N MET A 9 -10.50 -3.74 17.98
CA MET A 9 -11.13 -3.24 16.78
C MET A 9 -11.20 -1.71 16.79
N GLN A 10 -11.55 -1.11 17.92
CA GLN A 10 -11.55 0.35 18.08
C GLN A 10 -10.14 0.92 17.92
N ASP A 11 -9.14 0.32 18.54
CA ASP A 11 -7.74 0.75 18.42
C ASP A 11 -7.27 0.74 16.96
N ARG A 12 -7.66 -0.29 16.19
CA ARG A 12 -7.35 -0.37 14.75
C ARG A 12 -8.06 0.69 13.91
N MET A 13 -9.30 1.05 14.26
CA MET A 13 -10.03 2.14 13.58
C MET A 13 -9.36 3.48 13.85
N ILE A 14 -9.06 3.79 15.12
CA ILE A 14 -8.35 5.00 15.53
C ILE A 14 -6.98 5.09 14.83
N GLU A 15 -6.25 3.97 14.75
CA GLU A 15 -4.97 3.93 14.03
C GLU A 15 -5.14 4.25 12.55
N LEU A 16 -6.15 3.67 11.89
CA LEU A 16 -6.42 3.92 10.48
C LEU A 16 -6.81 5.37 10.22
N GLU A 17 -7.68 5.94 11.06
CA GLU A 17 -8.07 7.34 11.02
C GLU A 17 -6.85 8.27 11.17
N ASN A 18 -5.97 7.97 12.13
CA ASN A 18 -4.72 8.71 12.32
C ASN A 18 -3.80 8.63 11.08
N LEU A 19 -3.75 7.50 10.40
CA LEU A 19 -3.00 7.37 9.14
C LEU A 19 -3.61 8.24 8.03
N VAL A 20 -4.92 8.24 7.89
CA VAL A 20 -5.64 9.08 6.90
C VAL A 20 -5.40 10.57 7.20
N THR A 21 -5.51 10.97 8.46
CA THR A 21 -5.25 12.35 8.92
C THR A 21 -3.78 12.75 8.69
N THR A 22 -2.83 11.84 8.95
CA THR A 22 -1.40 12.06 8.67
C THR A 22 -1.15 12.29 7.18
N PHE A 23 -1.89 11.64 6.31
CA PHE A 23 -1.85 11.90 4.88
C PHE A 23 -2.43 13.28 4.53
N GLY A 24 -3.27 13.87 5.38
CA GLY A 24 -3.88 15.19 5.24
C GLY A 24 -5.31 15.14 4.71
N TRP A 25 -5.98 14.01 4.88
CA TRP A 25 -7.39 13.81 4.53
C TRP A 25 -8.26 13.67 5.78
N VAL A 26 -9.56 13.84 5.58
CA VAL A 26 -10.57 13.70 6.64
C VAL A 26 -11.40 12.46 6.37
N VAL A 27 -11.62 11.65 7.40
CA VAL A 27 -12.55 10.53 7.37
C VAL A 27 -13.96 11.09 7.55
N ILE A 28 -14.85 10.82 6.61
CA ILE A 28 -16.25 11.27 6.65
C ILE A 28 -17.24 10.14 6.90
N LEU A 29 -16.83 8.89 6.65
CA LEU A 29 -17.64 7.69 6.86
C LEU A 29 -16.78 6.59 7.47
N GLU A 30 -17.32 5.87 8.44
CA GLU A 30 -16.65 4.73 9.07
C GLU A 30 -17.59 3.51 9.08
N HIS A 31 -17.08 2.39 8.60
CA HIS A 31 -17.81 1.12 8.56
C HIS A 31 -17.01 -0.01 9.18
N ILE A 32 -17.67 -0.80 10.01
CA ILE A 32 -17.12 -2.00 10.62
C ILE A 32 -17.90 -3.22 10.15
N GLN A 33 -17.17 -4.19 9.58
CA GLN A 33 -17.74 -5.49 9.25
C GLN A 33 -17.39 -6.51 10.33
N LYS A 34 -18.39 -6.94 11.12
CA LYS A 34 -18.22 -7.89 12.23
C LYS A 34 -18.40 -9.35 11.79
N LYS A 35 -17.72 -9.78 10.73
CA LYS A 35 -17.75 -11.18 10.30
C LYS A 35 -16.35 -11.77 10.36
N SER A 36 -16.24 -12.99 10.86
CA SER A 36 -14.97 -13.74 10.99
C SER A 36 -14.38 -14.13 9.64
N ILE A 37 -15.23 -14.34 8.62
CA ILE A 37 -14.80 -14.73 7.28
C ILE A 37 -15.13 -13.59 6.32
N PRO A 38 -14.11 -12.96 5.69
CA PRO A 38 -14.33 -11.96 4.68
C PRO A 38 -14.93 -12.58 3.40
N ASP A 39 -15.56 -11.75 2.58
CA ASP A 39 -16.03 -12.19 1.27
C ASP A 39 -14.86 -12.56 0.37
N TYR A 40 -15.04 -13.65 -0.39
CA TYR A 40 -13.99 -14.15 -1.27
C TYR A 40 -13.70 -13.19 -2.42
N LYS A 41 -14.74 -12.56 -3.00
CA LYS A 41 -14.66 -11.74 -4.21
C LYS A 41 -14.12 -10.34 -3.91
N THR A 42 -14.71 -9.65 -2.93
CA THR A 42 -14.50 -8.20 -2.68
C THR A 42 -13.97 -7.90 -1.28
N TYR A 43 -13.75 -8.91 -0.42
CA TYR A 43 -13.42 -8.78 1.00
C TYR A 43 -14.59 -8.24 1.85
N ILE A 44 -15.32 -7.25 1.35
CA ILE A 44 -16.54 -6.71 1.95
C ILE A 44 -17.72 -7.51 1.38
N TRP A 45 -18.69 -7.88 2.22
CA TRP A 45 -19.89 -8.55 1.77
C TRP A 45 -20.72 -7.64 0.85
N GLY A 46 -21.31 -8.23 -0.22
CA GLY A 46 -21.97 -7.47 -1.27
C GLY A 46 -22.98 -6.46 -0.74
N TRP A 47 -23.91 -6.88 0.13
CA TRP A 47 -24.92 -5.98 0.71
C TRP A 47 -24.28 -4.82 1.51
N LYS A 48 -23.13 -5.04 2.17
CA LYS A 48 -22.41 -4.00 2.90
C LYS A 48 -21.64 -3.09 1.96
N LEU A 49 -21.15 -3.63 0.86
CA LEU A 49 -20.50 -2.85 -0.18
C LEU A 49 -21.49 -1.90 -0.86
N ASP A 50 -22.71 -2.39 -1.15
CA ASP A 50 -23.78 -1.57 -1.75
C ASP A 50 -24.18 -0.41 -0.80
N GLU A 51 -24.30 -0.68 0.51
CA GLU A 51 -24.54 0.32 1.53
C GLU A 51 -23.44 1.39 1.53
N ILE A 52 -22.16 0.96 1.59
CA ILE A 52 -21.01 1.86 1.59
C ILE A 52 -20.97 2.70 0.31
N MET A 53 -21.17 2.08 -0.85
CA MET A 53 -21.18 2.79 -2.14
C MET A 53 -22.29 3.84 -2.22
N HIS A 54 -23.46 3.53 -1.70
CA HIS A 54 -24.58 4.48 -1.63
C HIS A 54 -24.23 5.69 -0.76
N GLU A 55 -23.70 5.45 0.46
CA GLU A 55 -23.28 6.53 1.36
C GLU A 55 -22.11 7.34 0.79
N MET A 56 -21.12 6.68 0.19
CA MET A 56 -20.00 7.36 -0.50
C MET A 56 -20.50 8.30 -1.59
N HIS A 57 -21.48 7.86 -2.38
CA HIS A 57 -22.09 8.69 -3.43
C HIS A 57 -22.79 9.92 -2.85
N LEU A 58 -23.57 9.75 -1.78
CA LEU A 58 -24.27 10.86 -1.11
C LEU A 58 -23.31 11.88 -0.50
N GLN A 59 -22.17 11.43 0.03
CA GLN A 59 -21.19 12.28 0.70
C GLN A 59 -20.03 12.74 -0.22
N TRP A 60 -20.13 12.45 -1.53
CA TRP A 60 -19.07 12.75 -2.49
C TRP A 60 -17.69 12.15 -2.11
N ALA A 61 -17.69 11.03 -1.39
CA ALA A 61 -16.48 10.31 -1.05
C ALA A 61 -15.98 9.54 -2.28
N ASN A 62 -14.74 9.77 -2.67
CA ASN A 62 -14.14 9.15 -3.86
C ASN A 62 -13.03 8.13 -3.52
N LEU A 63 -12.80 7.88 -2.23
CA LEU A 63 -11.81 6.92 -1.77
C LEU A 63 -12.38 6.05 -0.64
N LEU A 64 -12.23 4.73 -0.78
CA LEU A 64 -12.49 3.74 0.25
C LEU A 64 -11.15 3.20 0.77
N VAL A 65 -10.88 3.40 2.06
CA VAL A 65 -9.66 2.88 2.71
C VAL A 65 -10.00 1.66 3.57
N LEU A 66 -9.33 0.54 3.32
CA LEU A 66 -9.51 -0.68 4.10
C LEU A 66 -8.36 -0.86 5.09
N GLY A 67 -8.71 -1.13 6.36
CA GLY A 67 -7.73 -1.36 7.44
C GLY A 67 -6.97 -2.68 7.32
N ASN A 68 -7.35 -3.55 6.40
CA ASN A 68 -6.73 -4.85 6.15
C ASN A 68 -5.99 -4.86 4.81
N ILE A 69 -5.02 -5.78 4.67
CA ILE A 69 -4.34 -6.03 3.40
C ILE A 69 -5.24 -6.96 2.58
N LEU A 70 -5.54 -6.57 1.35
CA LEU A 70 -6.39 -7.32 0.46
C LEU A 70 -5.59 -8.23 -0.47
N LYS A 71 -6.19 -9.37 -0.81
CA LYS A 71 -5.67 -10.20 -1.90
C LYS A 71 -5.81 -9.46 -3.24
N PRO A 72 -4.90 -9.68 -4.19
CA PRO A 72 -4.92 -8.97 -5.48
C PRO A 72 -6.25 -9.02 -6.22
N HIS A 73 -6.92 -10.19 -6.27
CA HIS A 73 -8.22 -10.33 -6.93
C HIS A 73 -9.34 -9.57 -6.18
N GLN A 74 -9.29 -9.53 -4.84
CA GLN A 74 -10.26 -8.76 -4.04
C GLN A 74 -10.14 -7.27 -4.33
N MET A 75 -8.91 -6.74 -4.38
CA MET A 75 -8.66 -5.34 -4.72
C MET A 75 -9.13 -5.01 -6.13
N TYR A 76 -8.87 -5.89 -7.10
CA TYR A 76 -9.33 -5.73 -8.48
C TYR A 76 -10.86 -5.66 -8.56
N ASN A 77 -11.54 -6.67 -7.97
CA ASN A 77 -12.99 -6.73 -7.99
C ASN A 77 -13.63 -5.53 -7.27
N LEU A 78 -13.09 -5.16 -6.09
CA LEU A 78 -13.56 -4.01 -5.33
C LEU A 78 -13.45 -2.70 -6.13
N ASN A 79 -12.31 -2.45 -6.78
CA ASN A 79 -12.14 -1.29 -7.65
C ASN A 79 -13.04 -1.34 -8.88
N SER A 80 -13.36 -2.53 -9.41
CA SER A 80 -14.31 -2.69 -10.52
C SER A 80 -15.72 -2.27 -10.12
N GLU A 81 -16.18 -2.63 -8.91
CA GLU A 81 -17.48 -2.21 -8.39
C GLU A 81 -17.52 -0.69 -8.12
N LEU A 82 -16.50 -0.16 -7.43
CA LEU A 82 -16.38 1.26 -7.08
C LEU A 82 -16.28 2.20 -8.29
N LYS A 83 -15.82 1.69 -9.44
CA LYS A 83 -15.71 2.47 -10.66
C LYS A 83 -17.06 3.06 -11.10
N SER A 84 -18.18 2.40 -10.79
CA SER A 84 -19.53 2.86 -11.12
C SER A 84 -19.89 4.20 -10.46
N ILE A 85 -19.29 4.51 -9.31
CA ILE A 85 -19.46 5.76 -8.57
C ILE A 85 -18.24 6.70 -8.67
N GLY A 86 -17.27 6.38 -9.54
CA GLY A 86 -16.05 7.18 -9.69
C GLY A 86 -15.07 7.11 -8.51
N ALA A 87 -15.20 6.10 -7.64
CA ALA A 87 -14.38 5.92 -6.47
C ALA A 87 -13.29 4.85 -6.68
N VAL A 88 -12.28 4.84 -5.80
CA VAL A 88 -11.19 3.86 -5.76
C VAL A 88 -11.02 3.30 -4.37
N ALA A 89 -10.48 2.09 -4.26
CA ALA A 89 -10.10 1.47 -3.00
C ALA A 89 -8.60 1.48 -2.80
N TRP A 90 -8.18 1.75 -1.58
CA TRP A 90 -6.83 1.53 -1.08
C TRP A 90 -6.86 0.57 0.10
N ASP A 91 -5.91 -0.33 0.16
CA ASP A 91 -5.69 -1.09 1.38
C ASP A 91 -4.70 -0.34 2.31
N ARG A 92 -4.48 -0.91 3.49
CA ARG A 92 -3.58 -0.33 4.49
C ARG A 92 -2.17 -0.09 3.94
N VAL A 93 -1.66 -0.96 3.08
CA VAL A 93 -0.31 -0.83 2.51
C VAL A 93 -0.26 0.32 1.50
N ASP A 94 -1.30 0.46 0.66
CA ASP A 94 -1.41 1.58 -0.27
C ASP A 94 -1.35 2.93 0.47
N LEU A 95 -2.14 3.07 1.54
CA LEU A 95 -2.16 4.29 2.36
C LEU A 95 -0.78 4.58 2.97
N ILE A 96 -0.13 3.58 3.57
CA ILE A 96 1.20 3.74 4.19
C ILE A 96 2.23 4.15 3.14
N LEU A 97 2.23 3.52 1.95
CA LEU A 97 3.14 3.87 0.87
C LEU A 97 2.91 5.31 0.40
N LYS A 98 1.66 5.76 0.32
CA LYS A 98 1.33 7.14 -0.05
C LYS A 98 1.78 8.16 1.01
N ILE A 99 1.66 7.83 2.30
CA ILE A 99 2.21 8.67 3.38
C ILE A 99 3.73 8.78 3.27
N PHE A 100 4.42 7.66 3.03
CA PHE A 100 5.87 7.68 2.85
C PHE A 100 6.29 8.47 1.60
N GLU A 101 5.58 8.30 0.48
CA GLU A 101 5.83 9.05 -0.75
C GLU A 101 5.74 10.57 -0.52
N LYS A 102 4.69 11.03 0.18
CA LYS A 102 4.49 12.43 0.53
C LYS A 102 5.62 13.00 1.41
N ASN A 103 6.18 12.18 2.32
CA ASN A 103 7.20 12.60 3.27
C ASN A 103 8.64 12.33 2.81
N ALA A 104 8.84 11.67 1.67
CA ALA A 104 10.16 11.33 1.15
C ALA A 104 10.92 12.55 0.66
N ARG A 105 12.02 12.89 1.34
CA ARG A 105 12.85 14.06 1.02
C ARG A 105 14.09 13.70 0.18
N THR A 106 14.62 12.48 0.32
CA THR A 106 15.84 12.06 -0.38
C THR A 106 15.51 11.15 -1.55
N GLU A 107 16.33 11.19 -2.60
CA GLU A 107 16.19 10.30 -3.75
C GLU A 107 16.31 8.82 -3.36
N GLU A 108 17.17 8.50 -2.40
CA GLU A 108 17.28 7.13 -1.89
C GLU A 108 15.97 6.66 -1.26
N THR A 109 15.35 7.49 -0.41
CA THR A 109 14.06 7.17 0.23
C THR A 109 12.95 7.02 -0.82
N LYS A 110 12.88 7.90 -1.81
CA LYS A 110 11.90 7.80 -2.91
C LYS A 110 12.06 6.48 -3.66
N LEU A 111 13.29 6.10 -4.01
CA LEU A 111 13.57 4.84 -4.68
C LEU A 111 13.21 3.62 -3.83
N GLN A 112 13.42 3.66 -2.51
CA GLN A 112 13.02 2.59 -1.61
C GLN A 112 11.50 2.43 -1.55
N ILE A 113 10.76 3.54 -1.50
CA ILE A 113 9.29 3.54 -1.50
C ILE A 113 8.77 3.03 -2.86
N GLU A 114 9.34 3.51 -3.97
CA GLU A 114 8.98 3.05 -5.31
C GLU A 114 9.20 1.54 -5.46
N LEU A 115 10.31 1.01 -4.93
CA LEU A 115 10.59 -0.43 -4.93
C LEU A 115 9.55 -1.21 -4.12
N ALA A 116 9.14 -0.69 -2.96
CA ALA A 116 8.10 -1.29 -2.13
C ALA A 116 6.72 -1.26 -2.85
N ALA A 117 6.38 -0.14 -3.50
CA ALA A 117 5.17 -0.01 -4.29
C ALA A 117 5.14 -1.00 -5.47
N ILE A 118 6.23 -1.13 -6.21
CA ILE A 118 6.34 -2.12 -7.30
C ILE A 118 6.09 -3.53 -6.77
N LYS A 119 6.70 -3.93 -5.66
CA LYS A 119 6.51 -5.25 -5.06
C LYS A 119 5.07 -5.49 -4.61
N HIS A 120 4.40 -4.46 -4.10
CA HIS A 120 3.01 -4.54 -3.67
C HIS A 120 2.05 -4.62 -4.87
N MET A 121 2.33 -3.90 -5.95
CA MET A 121 1.53 -3.91 -7.17
C MET A 121 1.73 -5.17 -8.02
N TRP A 122 2.91 -5.81 -7.97
CA TRP A 122 3.25 -6.95 -8.83
C TRP A 122 2.22 -8.08 -8.83
N PRO A 123 1.76 -8.59 -7.66
CA PRO A 123 0.72 -9.62 -7.63
C PRO A 123 -0.63 -9.16 -8.19
N ARG A 124 -0.94 -7.86 -8.05
CA ARG A 124 -2.20 -7.27 -8.56
C ARG A 124 -2.23 -7.25 -10.09
N ILE A 125 -1.13 -6.87 -10.73
CA ILE A 125 -1.00 -6.86 -12.19
C ILE A 125 -1.04 -8.28 -12.76
N PHE A 126 -0.44 -9.25 -12.06
CA PHE A 126 -0.51 -10.65 -12.47
C PHE A 126 -1.96 -11.16 -12.53
N ASN A 127 -2.76 -10.86 -11.52
CA ASN A 127 -4.17 -11.27 -11.48
C ASN A 127 -5.04 -10.51 -12.50
N MET A 128 -4.81 -9.22 -12.73
CA MET A 128 -5.44 -8.47 -13.81
C MET A 128 -5.18 -9.13 -15.17
N GLY A 129 -3.95 -9.57 -15.43
CA GLY A 129 -3.59 -10.27 -16.64
C GLY A 129 -4.32 -11.59 -16.82
N MET A 130 -4.46 -12.36 -15.75
CA MET A 130 -5.20 -13.63 -15.77
C MET A 130 -6.70 -13.44 -16.04
N GLU A 131 -7.33 -12.43 -15.46
CA GLU A 131 -8.75 -12.13 -15.70
C GLU A 131 -8.99 -11.66 -17.14
N LEU A 132 -8.16 -10.75 -17.65
CA LEU A 132 -8.23 -10.28 -19.03
C LEU A 132 -7.93 -11.41 -20.04
N TRP A 133 -7.01 -12.30 -19.71
CA TRP A 133 -6.68 -13.44 -20.56
C TRP A 133 -7.83 -14.44 -20.67
N LYS A 134 -8.58 -14.69 -19.59
CA LYS A 134 -9.79 -15.51 -19.60
C LYS A 134 -10.90 -14.92 -20.50
N GLN A 135 -10.99 -13.60 -20.59
CA GLN A 135 -11.98 -12.92 -21.44
C GLN A 135 -11.55 -12.80 -22.90
N GLN A 136 -10.26 -12.84 -23.20
CA GLN A 136 -9.68 -12.47 -24.50
C GLN A 136 -8.89 -13.58 -25.18
N TRP A 137 -9.36 -14.83 -25.12
CA TRP A 137 -8.72 -16.00 -25.76
C TRP A 137 -8.45 -15.86 -27.29
N LYS A 138 -8.69 -14.75 -27.96
CA LYS A 138 -8.79 -14.72 -29.42
C LYS A 138 -7.78 -13.86 -30.22
N TRP A 139 -6.78 -13.19 -29.57
CA TRP A 139 -5.84 -12.37 -30.35
C TRP A 139 -4.39 -12.57 -29.90
N SER A 140 -3.57 -13.03 -30.85
CA SER A 140 -2.12 -13.20 -30.74
C SER A 140 -1.40 -11.85 -30.82
N GLY A 141 -1.14 -11.25 -29.66
CA GLY A 141 -0.31 -10.08 -29.47
C GLY A 141 0.17 -10.02 -28.01
N GLU A 142 1.33 -9.42 -27.77
CA GLU A 142 1.82 -9.21 -26.40
C GLU A 142 0.75 -8.42 -25.62
N SER A 143 0.20 -9.00 -24.56
CA SER A 143 -0.87 -8.35 -23.81
C SER A 143 -0.33 -7.11 -23.08
N ASN A 144 -1.16 -6.07 -22.91
CA ASN A 144 -0.80 -4.87 -22.15
C ASN A 144 -0.25 -5.20 -20.76
N THR A 145 -0.68 -6.33 -20.17
CA THR A 145 -0.18 -6.82 -18.88
C THR A 145 1.24 -7.39 -18.95
N GLU A 146 1.63 -8.01 -20.07
CA GLU A 146 3.01 -8.50 -20.28
C GLU A 146 3.97 -7.33 -20.49
N ILE A 147 3.57 -6.35 -21.26
CA ILE A 147 4.31 -5.10 -21.42
C ILE A 147 4.50 -4.42 -20.07
N MET A 148 3.44 -4.28 -19.27
CA MET A 148 3.48 -3.68 -17.96
C MET A 148 4.39 -4.45 -16.99
N LYS A 149 4.32 -5.78 -16.97
CA LYS A 149 5.23 -6.63 -16.19
C LYS A 149 6.68 -6.39 -16.58
N ARG A 150 7.00 -6.36 -17.88
CA ARG A 150 8.36 -6.09 -18.35
C ARG A 150 8.85 -4.71 -17.94
N HIS A 151 8.02 -3.68 -18.07
CA HIS A 151 8.36 -2.32 -17.61
C HIS A 151 8.66 -2.27 -16.12
N LEU A 152 7.82 -2.89 -15.29
CA LEU A 152 8.04 -2.93 -13.84
C LEU A 152 9.28 -3.73 -13.47
N ALA A 153 9.55 -4.87 -14.13
CA ALA A 153 10.78 -5.64 -13.91
C ALA A 153 12.04 -4.85 -14.24
N ASN A 154 12.03 -4.14 -15.37
CA ASN A 154 13.14 -3.27 -15.76
C ASN A 154 13.31 -2.12 -14.75
N ARG A 155 12.22 -1.49 -14.34
CA ARG A 155 12.24 -0.42 -13.35
C ARG A 155 12.76 -0.90 -12.00
N GLU A 156 12.31 -2.06 -11.53
CA GLU A 156 12.83 -2.69 -10.31
C GLU A 156 14.35 -2.91 -10.38
N LYS A 157 14.85 -3.42 -11.50
CA LYS A 157 16.28 -3.64 -11.72
C LYS A 157 17.09 -2.34 -11.67
N GLU A 158 16.58 -1.28 -12.30
CA GLU A 158 17.21 0.05 -12.26
C GLU A 158 17.28 0.61 -10.85
N ILE A 159 16.15 0.53 -10.11
CA ILE A 159 16.07 1.02 -8.74
C ILE A 159 17.06 0.26 -7.86
N ARG A 160 17.10 -1.06 -7.94
CA ARG A 160 18.04 -1.89 -7.17
C ARG A 160 19.49 -1.49 -7.46
N LYS A 161 19.84 -1.26 -8.73
CA LYS A 161 21.19 -0.82 -9.12
C LYS A 161 21.53 0.54 -8.50
N LYS A 162 20.59 1.50 -8.48
CA LYS A 162 20.80 2.82 -7.84
C LYS A 162 20.97 2.69 -6.33
N LEU A 163 20.11 1.89 -5.67
CA LEU A 163 20.18 1.66 -4.22
C LEU A 163 21.48 0.97 -3.81
N ASP A 164 21.98 0.04 -4.61
CA ASP A 164 23.30 -0.58 -4.41
C ASP A 164 24.42 0.46 -4.48
N GLY A 165 24.34 1.41 -5.42
CA GLY A 165 25.23 2.56 -5.49
C GLY A 165 25.25 3.38 -4.20
N TYR A 166 24.10 3.74 -3.65
CA TYR A 166 24.01 4.45 -2.36
C TYR A 166 24.59 3.62 -1.20
N SER A 167 24.37 2.31 -1.19
CA SER A 167 24.96 1.41 -0.18
C SER A 167 26.49 1.42 -0.22
N LYS A 168 27.08 1.37 -1.42
CA LYS A 168 28.55 1.45 -1.61
C LYS A 168 29.12 2.78 -1.11
N VAL A 169 28.46 3.90 -1.42
CA VAL A 169 28.89 5.22 -0.94
C VAL A 169 28.86 5.29 0.59
N ARG A 170 27.79 4.75 1.24
CA ARG A 170 27.72 4.68 2.70
C ARG A 170 28.87 3.84 3.28
N GLU A 171 29.24 2.73 2.64
CA GLU A 171 30.33 1.88 3.10
C GLU A 171 31.68 2.63 3.01
N ILE A 172 31.93 3.35 1.92
CA ILE A 172 33.12 4.19 1.76
C ILE A 172 33.19 5.25 2.87
N HIS A 173 32.06 5.94 3.16
CA HIS A 173 31.98 6.92 4.24
C HIS A 173 32.22 6.30 5.61
N ARG A 174 31.71 5.06 5.84
CA ARG A 174 31.96 4.31 7.08
C ARG A 174 33.44 3.98 7.26
N GLN A 175 34.07 3.48 6.19
CA GLN A 175 35.50 3.17 6.20
C GLN A 175 36.34 4.43 6.43
N TRP A 176 35.96 5.55 5.81
CA TRP A 176 36.64 6.82 6.00
C TRP A 176 36.56 7.31 7.45
N ARG A 177 35.37 7.24 8.09
CA ARG A 177 35.21 7.58 9.51
C ARG A 177 36.07 6.68 10.41
N LYS A 178 36.15 5.38 10.14
CA LYS A 178 37.04 4.46 10.87
C LYS A 178 38.51 4.87 10.75
N LYS A 179 38.96 5.21 9.55
CA LYS A 179 40.36 5.68 9.32
C LYS A 179 40.68 6.99 10.03
N LYS A 180 39.69 7.86 10.23
CA LYS A 180 39.83 9.15 10.92
C LYS A 180 39.61 9.05 12.42
N TRP A 181 39.49 7.86 12.99
CA TRP A 181 39.32 7.61 14.43
C TRP A 181 38.06 8.29 15.04
N PHE A 182 37.03 8.55 14.24
CA PHE A 182 35.78 9.07 14.78
C PHE A 182 35.09 8.05 15.66
N LEU A 183 34.73 8.45 16.87
CA LEU A 183 33.92 7.65 17.76
C LEU A 183 32.51 7.52 17.16
N THR A 184 32.02 6.29 17.05
CA THR A 184 30.65 6.01 16.57
C THR A 184 29.81 5.58 17.75
N VAL A 185 28.77 6.36 18.09
CA VAL A 185 27.80 6.05 19.15
C VAL A 185 26.52 5.55 18.53
N GLY A 186 26.05 4.38 18.96
CA GLY A 186 24.75 3.82 18.57
C GLY A 186 23.70 4.15 19.61
N ILE A 187 22.56 4.75 19.16
CA ILE A 187 21.40 4.99 20.02
C ILE A 187 20.40 3.87 19.75
N VAL A 188 20.06 3.11 20.79
CA VAL A 188 19.12 1.98 20.73
C VAL A 188 17.90 2.28 21.61
N GLY A 189 16.74 1.89 21.15
CA GLY A 189 15.49 2.05 21.90
C GLY A 189 14.29 1.51 21.10
N TYR A 190 13.17 1.31 21.77
CA TYR A 190 11.91 0.90 21.15
C TYR A 190 11.41 1.93 20.11
N THR A 191 10.52 1.51 19.23
CA THR A 191 9.80 2.43 18.33
C THR A 191 9.07 3.49 19.16
N ASN A 192 9.03 4.72 18.64
CA ASN A 192 8.47 5.90 19.34
C ASN A 192 9.19 6.34 20.63
N ALA A 193 10.39 5.84 20.90
CA ALA A 193 11.21 6.29 22.05
C ALA A 193 12.02 7.58 21.77
N GLY A 194 11.66 8.36 20.75
CA GLY A 194 12.30 9.65 20.43
C GLY A 194 13.74 9.55 19.92
N LYS A 195 14.18 8.38 19.39
CA LYS A 195 15.56 8.18 18.91
C LYS A 195 15.97 9.08 17.74
N SER A 196 15.01 9.52 16.95
CA SER A 196 15.22 10.27 15.71
C SER A 196 14.81 11.74 15.82
N THR A 197 14.40 12.17 16.99
CA THR A 197 14.14 13.58 17.30
C THR A 197 15.42 14.22 17.73
#